data_030f274b2cb3f0a06bd9851a581ef8c6
#
_entry.id   030f274b2cb3f0a06bd9851a581ef8c6
#
_cell.length_a   1.000
_cell.length_b   1.000
_cell.length_c   1.000
_cell.angle_alpha   90.00
_cell.angle_beta   90.00
_cell.angle_gamma   90.00
#
_symmetry.space_group_name_H-M   'P 1'
#
loop_
_entity.id
_entity.type
_entity.pdbx_description
1 polymer ?
#
loop_
_entity_poly.entity_id
_entity_poly.type
_entity_poly.pdbx_seq_one_letter_code
_entity_poly.pdbx_strand_id
1 'polypeptide(L)'
;MIVVCGEALIDVVPAADGTRKPTPGGGPFNTARALARLGAPTAFLGRLSTDAFGVMLAQQLKADGADLSLVSYGPELTTLAVAEVDGQGLAEYDFFVKGTSAPNLTPEMLPARLPAEVTALHIGTLGLVLEPMATTLVELALREDDHRLVMLDPNIRPNLVTDAREYRDRLDGLVAHSTIVKASETDLEWLFPELDSEAGADRLLALGARLVLVTLGAEGALAASSGRRIRVAAPEVEVVDTIGAGDAFGAAVLAWLHDHASLRADLALDHDELQSMVSFACLVAAITCTRVGADPPWRRELAESPWA
;
A
#
# COMPACT_ATOMS: atom_id res chain seq x y z
N MET A 1 -2.90 -8.59 -14.70
CA MET A 1 -3.73 -7.81 -13.75
C MET A 1 -3.11 -7.85 -12.36
N ILE A 2 -3.15 -6.75 -11.63
CA ILE A 2 -2.65 -6.63 -10.25
C ILE A 2 -3.85 -6.59 -9.32
N VAL A 3 -3.87 -7.42 -8.27
CA VAL A 3 -4.93 -7.40 -7.25
C VAL A 3 -4.39 -6.69 -6.01
N VAL A 4 -5.05 -5.61 -5.61
CA VAL A 4 -4.74 -4.90 -4.37
C VAL A 4 -5.73 -5.31 -3.30
N CYS A 5 -5.19 -5.86 -2.20
CA CYS A 5 -5.97 -6.53 -1.17
C CYS A 5 -5.91 -5.75 0.16
N GLY A 6 -7.04 -5.53 0.79
CA GLY A 6 -7.08 -4.93 2.12
C GLY A 6 -8.27 -3.99 2.34
N GLU A 7 -8.05 -2.99 3.20
CA GLU A 7 -9.08 -2.06 3.61
C GLU A 7 -9.33 -0.95 2.59
N ALA A 8 -10.59 -0.50 2.58
CA ALA A 8 -11.01 0.81 2.15
C ALA A 8 -11.84 1.43 3.27
N LEU A 9 -11.60 2.68 3.59
CA LEU A 9 -12.20 3.38 4.73
C LEU A 9 -12.46 4.85 4.40
N ILE A 10 -13.08 5.56 5.33
CA ILE A 10 -13.24 7.01 5.24
C ILE A 10 -12.34 7.66 6.27
N ASP A 11 -11.45 8.51 5.79
CA ASP A 11 -10.67 9.44 6.62
C ASP A 11 -11.52 10.67 6.94
N VAL A 12 -11.61 11.02 8.23
CA VAL A 12 -12.31 12.20 8.72
C VAL A 12 -11.29 13.14 9.31
N VAL A 13 -10.78 14.06 8.51
CA VAL A 13 -9.73 15.00 8.89
C VAL A 13 -10.34 16.38 9.14
N PRO A 14 -9.98 17.10 10.23
CA PRO A 14 -10.41 18.47 10.43
C PRO A 14 -9.81 19.40 9.39
N ALA A 15 -10.65 20.21 8.74
CA ALA A 15 -10.22 21.28 7.87
C ALA A 15 -9.82 22.53 8.68
N ALA A 16 -9.11 23.47 8.06
CA ALA A 16 -8.65 24.70 8.71
C ALA A 16 -9.79 25.57 9.27
N ASP A 17 -11.01 25.44 8.74
CA ASP A 17 -12.22 26.11 9.21
C ASP A 17 -12.94 25.38 10.35
N GLY A 18 -12.37 24.28 10.86
CA GLY A 18 -12.92 23.42 11.91
C GLY A 18 -14.01 22.45 11.42
N THR A 19 -14.36 22.43 10.15
CA THR A 19 -15.24 21.42 9.59
C THR A 19 -14.49 20.08 9.47
N ARG A 20 -15.22 18.96 9.53
CA ARG A 20 -14.69 17.63 9.30
C ARG A 20 -15.23 17.10 7.97
N LYS A 21 -14.33 16.88 7.01
CA LYS A 21 -14.72 16.40 5.69
C LYS A 21 -14.39 14.93 5.55
N PRO A 22 -15.39 14.05 5.34
CA PRO A 22 -15.13 12.66 5.02
C PRO A 22 -14.44 12.52 3.66
N THR A 23 -13.33 11.80 3.61
CA THR A 23 -12.53 11.59 2.39
C THR A 23 -12.25 10.09 2.24
N PRO A 24 -12.45 9.50 1.03
CA PRO A 24 -12.04 8.12 0.76
C PRO A 24 -10.56 7.90 1.01
N GLY A 25 -10.22 6.81 1.72
CA GLY A 25 -8.86 6.48 2.12
C GLY A 25 -8.66 4.99 2.42
N GLY A 26 -7.53 4.68 3.04
CA GLY A 26 -6.99 3.34 3.28
C GLY A 26 -5.82 3.04 2.35
N GLY A 27 -4.74 2.46 2.88
CA GLY A 27 -3.52 2.19 2.11
C GLY A 27 -3.79 1.39 0.82
N PRO A 28 -4.42 0.20 0.90
CA PRO A 28 -4.76 -0.59 -0.28
C PRO A 28 -5.74 0.13 -1.24
N PHE A 29 -6.70 0.88 -0.71
CA PHE A 29 -7.60 1.69 -1.53
C PHE A 29 -6.82 2.74 -2.34
N ASN A 30 -5.91 3.47 -1.71
CA ASN A 30 -5.07 4.48 -2.37
C ASN A 30 -4.14 3.85 -3.42
N THR A 31 -3.52 2.70 -3.07
CA THR A 31 -2.67 1.93 -3.99
C THR A 31 -3.45 1.47 -5.23
N ALA A 32 -4.66 0.96 -5.07
CA ALA A 32 -5.50 0.52 -6.19
C ALA A 32 -5.87 1.69 -7.13
N ARG A 33 -6.20 2.84 -6.56
CA ARG A 33 -6.47 4.07 -7.33
C ARG A 33 -5.23 4.52 -8.11
N ALA A 34 -4.08 4.55 -7.45
CA ALA A 34 -2.83 4.96 -8.07
C ALA A 34 -2.45 4.02 -9.23
N LEU A 35 -2.51 2.71 -9.02
CA LEU A 35 -2.26 1.71 -10.07
C LEU A 35 -3.18 1.89 -11.29
N ALA A 36 -4.48 2.03 -11.06
CA ALA A 36 -5.45 2.21 -12.14
C ALA A 36 -5.20 3.51 -12.91
N ARG A 37 -4.92 4.63 -12.23
CA ARG A 37 -4.57 5.91 -12.85
C ARG A 37 -3.25 5.86 -13.64
N LEU A 38 -2.31 5.01 -13.21
CA LEU A 38 -1.07 4.75 -13.93
C LEU A 38 -1.27 3.79 -15.12
N GLY A 39 -2.51 3.31 -15.36
CA GLY A 39 -2.86 2.49 -16.52
C GLY A 39 -2.56 1.00 -16.37
N ALA A 40 -2.16 0.53 -15.19
CA ALA A 40 -1.99 -0.89 -14.93
C ALA A 40 -3.37 -1.55 -14.70
N PRO A 41 -3.67 -2.72 -15.33
CA PRO A 41 -4.89 -3.46 -15.07
C PRO A 41 -4.98 -3.85 -13.60
N THR A 42 -5.93 -3.26 -12.87
CA THR A 42 -6.03 -3.31 -11.39
C THR A 42 -7.39 -3.82 -10.96
N ALA A 43 -7.43 -4.75 -10.01
CA ALA A 43 -8.63 -5.12 -9.28
C ALA A 43 -8.45 -4.86 -7.79
N PHE A 44 -9.54 -4.49 -7.11
CA PHE A 44 -9.55 -4.35 -5.65
C PHE A 44 -10.21 -5.58 -5.02
N LEU A 45 -9.54 -6.17 -4.03
CA LEU A 45 -10.05 -7.28 -3.23
C LEU A 45 -10.18 -6.84 -1.77
N GLY A 46 -11.39 -6.76 -1.28
CA GLY A 46 -11.70 -6.30 0.06
C GLY A 46 -13.19 -6.38 0.34
N ARG A 47 -13.60 -5.97 1.54
CA ARG A 47 -15.01 -5.92 1.90
C ARG A 47 -15.47 -4.47 2.06
N LEU A 48 -16.47 -4.09 1.27
CA LEU A 48 -17.09 -2.76 1.32
C LEU A 48 -18.47 -2.84 1.96
N SER A 49 -18.88 -1.74 2.61
CA SER A 49 -20.23 -1.55 3.08
C SER A 49 -21.20 -1.26 1.93
N THR A 50 -22.49 -1.57 2.17
CA THR A 50 -23.59 -1.10 1.32
C THR A 50 -24.14 0.26 1.74
N ASP A 51 -23.58 0.91 2.77
CA ASP A 51 -23.93 2.26 3.18
C ASP A 51 -23.46 3.34 2.18
N ALA A 52 -23.80 4.61 2.46
CA ALA A 52 -23.45 5.73 1.58
C ALA A 52 -21.92 5.89 1.39
N PHE A 53 -21.12 5.60 2.42
CA PHE A 53 -19.66 5.68 2.34
C PHE A 53 -19.07 4.52 1.57
N GLY A 54 -19.57 3.29 1.74
CA GLY A 54 -19.16 2.14 0.94
C GLY A 54 -19.48 2.32 -0.55
N VAL A 55 -20.64 2.92 -0.86
CA VAL A 55 -21.00 3.31 -2.24
C VAL A 55 -20.02 4.35 -2.79
N MET A 56 -19.63 5.36 -1.98
CA MET A 56 -18.66 6.39 -2.36
C MET A 56 -17.29 5.76 -2.68
N LEU A 57 -16.80 4.85 -1.84
CA LEU A 57 -15.54 4.13 -2.05
C LEU A 57 -15.55 3.33 -3.35
N ALA A 58 -16.63 2.55 -3.58
CA ALA A 58 -16.78 1.76 -4.80
C ALA A 58 -16.85 2.64 -6.07
N GLN A 59 -17.55 3.77 -6.01
CA GLN A 59 -17.65 4.72 -7.12
C GLN A 59 -16.27 5.35 -7.43
N GLN A 60 -15.49 5.69 -6.41
CA GLN A 60 -14.16 6.28 -6.61
C GLN A 60 -13.20 5.29 -7.25
N LEU A 61 -13.13 4.04 -6.75
CA LEU A 61 -12.32 2.98 -7.36
C LEU A 61 -12.68 2.77 -8.82
N LYS A 62 -13.97 2.68 -9.12
CA LYS A 62 -14.48 2.51 -10.48
C LYS A 62 -14.17 3.71 -11.38
N ALA A 63 -14.29 4.94 -10.86
CA ALA A 63 -13.99 6.17 -11.60
C ALA A 63 -12.49 6.26 -11.96
N ASP A 64 -11.61 5.76 -11.10
CA ASP A 64 -10.16 5.69 -11.35
C ASP A 64 -9.77 4.49 -12.25
N GLY A 65 -10.71 3.57 -12.54
CA GLY A 65 -10.52 2.46 -13.49
C GLY A 65 -10.22 1.10 -12.84
N ALA A 66 -10.37 0.94 -11.52
CA ALA A 66 -10.20 -0.34 -10.86
C ALA A 66 -11.40 -1.28 -11.06
N ASP A 67 -11.12 -2.56 -11.29
CA ASP A 67 -12.12 -3.62 -11.33
C ASP A 67 -12.58 -3.99 -9.91
N LEU A 68 -13.89 -4.11 -9.72
CA LEU A 68 -14.52 -4.45 -8.44
C LEU A 68 -15.08 -5.88 -8.40
N SER A 69 -14.77 -6.72 -9.37
CA SER A 69 -15.29 -8.09 -9.44
C SER A 69 -14.87 -8.98 -8.25
N LEU A 70 -13.80 -8.60 -7.54
CA LEU A 70 -13.29 -9.29 -6.35
C LEU A 70 -13.73 -8.63 -5.03
N VAL A 71 -14.62 -7.63 -5.08
CA VAL A 71 -15.13 -6.96 -3.88
C VAL A 71 -16.29 -7.75 -3.28
N SER A 72 -16.22 -7.99 -1.98
CA SER A 72 -17.34 -8.46 -1.17
C SER A 72 -18.11 -7.28 -0.60
N TYR A 73 -19.44 -7.34 -0.60
CA TYR A 73 -20.29 -6.29 -0.02
C TYR A 73 -21.06 -6.82 1.20
N GLY A 74 -21.27 -5.95 2.20
CA GLY A 74 -22.02 -6.30 3.38
C GLY A 74 -22.74 -5.12 4.04
N PRO A 75 -23.67 -5.41 4.96
CA PRO A 75 -24.50 -4.40 5.63
C PRO A 75 -23.78 -3.69 6.79
N GLU A 76 -22.57 -4.13 7.16
CA GLU A 76 -21.77 -3.50 8.21
C GLU A 76 -21.44 -2.07 7.81
N LEU A 77 -21.34 -1.17 8.78
CA LEU A 77 -20.96 0.21 8.51
C LEU A 77 -19.54 0.31 7.93
N THR A 78 -19.30 1.31 7.11
CA THR A 78 -17.96 1.61 6.60
C THR A 78 -17.00 1.90 7.75
N THR A 79 -15.78 1.38 7.67
CA THR A 79 -14.68 1.68 8.59
C THR A 79 -14.30 3.15 8.51
N LEU A 80 -14.03 3.79 9.66
CA LEU A 80 -13.62 5.19 9.73
C LEU A 80 -12.24 5.31 10.41
N ALA A 81 -11.44 6.25 9.91
CA ALA A 81 -10.26 6.78 10.59
C ALA A 81 -10.50 8.27 10.87
N VAL A 82 -10.47 8.67 12.12
CA VAL A 82 -10.75 10.06 12.53
C VAL A 82 -9.45 10.67 13.02
N ALA A 83 -8.98 11.71 12.35
CA ALA A 83 -7.82 12.46 12.78
C ALA A 83 -8.22 13.46 13.84
N GLU A 84 -7.50 13.46 14.96
CA GLU A 84 -7.49 14.55 15.94
C GLU A 84 -6.14 15.27 15.83
N VAL A 85 -6.19 16.58 15.67
CA VAL A 85 -4.99 17.41 15.61
C VAL A 85 -4.76 18.00 16.98
N ASP A 86 -3.62 17.71 17.58
CA ASP A 86 -3.25 18.26 18.88
C ASP A 86 -2.89 19.75 18.81
N GLY A 87 -2.63 20.36 19.97
CA GLY A 87 -2.25 21.78 20.07
C GLY A 87 -0.90 22.11 19.42
N GLN A 88 -0.13 21.12 18.95
CA GLN A 88 1.14 21.26 18.24
C GLN A 88 1.01 21.01 16.73
N GLY A 89 -0.20 20.66 16.25
CA GLY A 89 -0.46 20.40 14.84
C GLY A 89 -0.15 18.95 14.41
N LEU A 90 0.14 18.04 15.35
CA LEU A 90 0.32 16.62 15.07
C LEU A 90 -1.04 15.93 14.98
N ALA A 91 -1.26 15.16 13.91
CA ALA A 91 -2.46 14.37 13.72
C ALA A 91 -2.30 12.98 14.36
N GLU A 92 -3.19 12.65 15.30
CA GLU A 92 -3.35 11.30 15.82
C GLU A 92 -4.64 10.70 15.25
N TYR A 93 -4.61 9.42 14.86
CA TYR A 93 -5.75 8.77 14.22
C TYR A 93 -6.42 7.79 15.18
N ASP A 94 -7.72 8.00 15.40
CA ASP A 94 -8.60 7.04 16.03
C ASP A 94 -9.31 6.20 14.97
N PHE A 95 -9.16 4.88 15.06
CA PHE A 95 -9.74 3.94 14.10
C PHE A 95 -11.02 3.29 14.66
N PHE A 96 -12.14 3.52 14.00
CA PHE A 96 -13.43 2.88 14.30
C PHE A 96 -13.59 1.64 13.44
N VAL A 97 -13.05 0.52 13.92
CA VAL A 97 -12.93 -0.74 13.16
C VAL A 97 -13.90 -1.82 13.63
N LYS A 98 -14.36 -1.76 14.88
CA LYS A 98 -15.16 -2.83 15.48
C LYS A 98 -16.55 -2.93 14.84
N GLY A 99 -16.84 -4.09 14.23
CA GLY A 99 -18.13 -4.36 13.58
C GLY A 99 -18.34 -3.60 12.28
N THR A 100 -17.26 -3.08 11.68
CA THR A 100 -17.29 -2.40 10.39
C THR A 100 -16.91 -3.32 9.23
N SER A 101 -17.08 -2.85 7.99
CA SER A 101 -16.96 -3.70 6.80
C SER A 101 -15.54 -4.20 6.54
N ALA A 102 -14.53 -3.33 6.56
CA ALA A 102 -13.19 -3.73 6.12
C ALA A 102 -12.61 -4.94 6.89
N PRO A 103 -12.64 -4.98 8.25
CA PRO A 103 -12.14 -6.14 8.99
C PRO A 103 -12.87 -7.45 8.71
N ASN A 104 -14.13 -7.37 8.26
CA ASN A 104 -15.02 -8.53 8.10
C ASN A 104 -14.81 -9.31 6.79
N LEU A 105 -13.69 -9.14 6.11
CA LEU A 105 -13.29 -10.01 5.01
C LEU A 105 -12.89 -11.38 5.58
N THR A 106 -13.56 -12.47 5.14
CA THR A 106 -13.29 -13.85 5.60
C THR A 106 -12.81 -14.74 4.46
N PRO A 107 -12.15 -15.89 4.75
CA PRO A 107 -11.67 -16.81 3.71
C PRO A 107 -12.76 -17.29 2.75
N GLU A 108 -13.99 -17.47 3.23
CA GLU A 108 -15.13 -17.93 2.41
C GLU A 108 -15.57 -16.89 1.37
N MET A 109 -15.18 -15.62 1.55
CA MET A 109 -15.45 -14.54 0.61
C MET A 109 -14.42 -14.47 -0.51
N LEU A 110 -13.28 -15.16 -0.35
CA LEU A 110 -12.27 -15.24 -1.39
C LEU A 110 -12.72 -16.17 -2.53
N PRO A 111 -12.38 -15.85 -3.78
CA PRO A 111 -12.56 -16.82 -4.85
C PRO A 111 -11.66 -18.05 -4.60
N ALA A 112 -12.17 -19.24 -4.91
CA ALA A 112 -11.42 -20.49 -4.79
C ALA A 112 -10.11 -20.46 -5.59
N ARG A 113 -10.08 -19.73 -6.70
CA ARG A 113 -8.90 -19.41 -7.50
C ARG A 113 -9.00 -18.00 -8.02
N LEU A 114 -7.90 -17.26 -7.99
CA LEU A 114 -7.84 -15.97 -8.67
C LEU A 114 -7.90 -16.15 -10.19
N PRO A 115 -8.44 -15.17 -10.93
CA PRO A 115 -8.39 -15.17 -12.39
C PRO A 115 -6.99 -15.41 -12.93
N ALA A 116 -6.88 -16.11 -14.06
CA ALA A 116 -5.59 -16.50 -14.64
C ALA A 116 -4.71 -15.31 -15.08
N GLU A 117 -5.34 -14.18 -15.39
CA GLU A 117 -4.69 -12.92 -15.75
C GLU A 117 -4.07 -12.17 -14.56
N VAL A 118 -4.32 -12.60 -13.33
CA VAL A 118 -3.68 -12.02 -12.13
C VAL A 118 -2.22 -12.46 -12.09
N THR A 119 -1.32 -11.50 -12.06
CA THR A 119 0.14 -11.72 -12.03
C THR A 119 0.79 -11.23 -10.74
N ALA A 120 0.11 -10.36 -9.99
CA ALA A 120 0.64 -9.83 -8.73
C ALA A 120 -0.46 -9.56 -7.72
N LEU A 121 -0.08 -9.66 -6.44
CA LEU A 121 -0.85 -9.24 -5.27
C LEU A 121 -0.12 -8.11 -4.55
N HIS A 122 -0.88 -7.14 -4.05
CA HIS A 122 -0.41 -6.16 -3.07
C HIS A 122 -1.21 -6.33 -1.79
N ILE A 123 -0.52 -6.46 -0.65
CA ILE A 123 -1.14 -6.69 0.67
C ILE A 123 -0.44 -5.80 1.68
N GLY A 124 -1.20 -5.18 2.58
CA GLY A 124 -0.57 -4.33 3.61
C GLY A 124 -1.54 -3.65 4.57
N THR A 125 -0.99 -2.74 5.34
CA THR A 125 -1.65 -1.80 6.25
C THR A 125 -2.57 -2.52 7.26
N LEU A 126 -3.83 -2.11 7.39
CA LEU A 126 -4.80 -2.71 8.32
C LEU A 126 -5.13 -4.15 7.96
N GLY A 127 -4.92 -4.54 6.69
CA GLY A 127 -5.03 -5.91 6.21
C GLY A 127 -4.08 -6.90 6.89
N LEU A 128 -3.10 -6.43 7.66
CA LEU A 128 -2.17 -7.26 8.42
C LEU A 128 -2.47 -7.30 9.93
N VAL A 129 -3.40 -6.46 10.39
CA VAL A 129 -3.68 -6.25 11.82
C VAL A 129 -5.09 -6.69 12.20
N LEU A 130 -6.10 -6.35 11.37
CA LEU A 130 -7.51 -6.48 11.74
C LEU A 130 -8.07 -7.84 11.35
N GLU A 131 -8.50 -8.61 12.36
CA GLU A 131 -9.14 -9.91 12.16
C GLU A 131 -10.65 -9.79 11.83
N PRO A 132 -11.19 -10.70 11.01
CA PRO A 132 -10.56 -11.85 10.35
C PRO A 132 -9.80 -11.55 9.05
N MET A 133 -9.80 -10.29 8.57
CA MET A 133 -9.15 -9.90 7.32
C MET A 133 -7.66 -10.26 7.30
N ALA A 134 -6.95 -10.08 8.42
CA ALA A 134 -5.51 -10.33 8.47
C ALA A 134 -5.19 -11.82 8.23
N THR A 135 -5.86 -12.74 8.91
CA THR A 135 -5.72 -14.18 8.65
C THR A 135 -6.11 -14.52 7.20
N THR A 136 -7.20 -13.95 6.70
CA THR A 136 -7.67 -14.16 5.32
C THR A 136 -6.64 -13.77 4.26
N LEU A 137 -5.98 -12.62 4.44
CA LEU A 137 -4.99 -12.12 3.47
C LEU A 137 -3.64 -12.85 3.59
N VAL A 138 -3.26 -13.30 4.80
CA VAL A 138 -2.11 -14.20 4.98
C VAL A 138 -2.32 -15.51 4.22
N GLU A 139 -3.48 -16.17 4.39
CA GLU A 139 -3.81 -17.40 3.68
C GLU A 139 -3.82 -17.19 2.16
N LEU A 140 -4.32 -16.06 1.68
CA LEU A 140 -4.28 -15.70 0.27
C LEU A 140 -2.85 -15.55 -0.23
N ALA A 141 -1.99 -14.82 0.48
CA ALA A 141 -0.59 -14.63 0.11
C ALA A 141 0.15 -15.96 0.00
N LEU A 142 0.05 -16.80 1.03
CA LEU A 142 0.70 -18.13 1.07
C LEU A 142 0.18 -19.10 -0.01
N ARG A 143 -1.07 -18.94 -0.44
CA ARG A 143 -1.64 -19.74 -1.53
C ARG A 143 -1.07 -19.35 -2.91
N GLU A 144 -0.69 -18.10 -3.07
CA GLU A 144 -0.40 -17.51 -4.39
C GLU A 144 1.10 -17.23 -4.65
N ASP A 145 1.97 -17.24 -3.62
CA ASP A 145 3.38 -16.81 -3.69
C ASP A 145 4.26 -17.60 -4.68
N ASP A 146 3.98 -18.91 -4.85
CA ASP A 146 4.70 -19.72 -5.82
C ASP A 146 4.38 -19.37 -7.30
N HIS A 147 3.27 -18.66 -7.52
CA HIS A 147 2.71 -18.44 -8.86
C HIS A 147 2.65 -16.98 -9.27
N ARG A 148 2.68 -16.07 -8.30
CA ARG A 148 2.47 -14.64 -8.51
C ARG A 148 3.45 -13.82 -7.70
N LEU A 149 3.76 -12.64 -8.19
CA LEU A 149 4.49 -11.66 -7.39
C LEU A 149 3.61 -11.22 -6.21
N VAL A 150 4.15 -11.33 -4.99
CA VAL A 150 3.53 -10.78 -3.79
C VAL A 150 4.33 -9.56 -3.35
N MET A 151 3.68 -8.40 -3.27
CA MET A 151 4.22 -7.18 -2.69
C MET A 151 3.56 -6.92 -1.35
N LEU A 152 4.39 -6.84 -0.33
CA LEU A 152 4.00 -6.56 1.05
C LEU A 152 4.37 -5.12 1.41
N ASP A 153 3.40 -4.36 1.93
CA ASP A 153 3.60 -3.02 2.52
C ASP A 153 3.08 -3.02 3.96
N PRO A 154 3.92 -3.24 4.97
CA PRO A 154 3.50 -3.25 6.37
C PRO A 154 2.73 -1.99 6.78
N ASN A 155 3.24 -0.82 6.42
CA ASN A 155 2.63 0.47 6.68
C ASN A 155 2.01 0.50 8.10
N ILE A 156 2.86 0.25 9.08
CA ILE A 156 2.49 -0.13 10.46
C ILE A 156 1.69 0.96 11.14
N ARG A 157 0.63 0.56 11.83
CA ARG A 157 -0.18 1.42 12.69
C ARG A 157 -0.06 0.92 14.13
N PRO A 158 0.95 1.37 14.90
CA PRO A 158 1.28 0.84 16.22
C PRO A 158 0.10 0.84 17.21
N ASN A 159 -0.75 1.86 17.14
CA ASN A 159 -1.94 2.01 17.98
C ASN A 159 -3.03 0.94 17.74
N LEU A 160 -2.97 0.20 16.63
CA LEU A 160 -3.87 -0.93 16.34
C LEU A 160 -3.23 -2.29 16.64
N VAL A 161 -1.93 -2.34 16.87
CA VAL A 161 -1.22 -3.58 17.18
C VAL A 161 -1.41 -3.90 18.67
N THR A 162 -2.29 -4.85 18.98
CA THR A 162 -2.59 -5.26 20.35
C THR A 162 -1.55 -6.21 20.94
N ASP A 163 -0.95 -7.08 20.11
CA ASP A 163 0.16 -7.95 20.46
C ASP A 163 1.29 -7.77 19.44
N ALA A 164 2.33 -7.05 19.84
CA ALA A 164 3.46 -6.74 18.99
C ALA A 164 4.29 -7.98 18.60
N ARG A 165 4.27 -9.03 19.44
CA ARG A 165 4.99 -10.27 19.13
C ARG A 165 4.24 -11.08 18.06
N GLU A 166 2.95 -11.29 18.26
CA GLU A 166 2.11 -12.00 17.30
C GLU A 166 2.14 -11.28 15.92
N TYR A 167 2.06 -9.95 15.93
CA TYR A 167 2.16 -9.17 14.69
C TYR A 167 3.52 -9.36 13.98
N ARG A 168 4.64 -9.31 14.72
CA ARG A 168 5.98 -9.55 14.15
C ARG A 168 6.12 -10.97 13.62
N ASP A 169 5.67 -11.98 14.36
CA ASP A 169 5.73 -13.38 13.93
C ASP A 169 4.93 -13.59 12.64
N ARG A 170 3.75 -12.97 12.51
CA ARG A 170 2.93 -12.95 11.29
C ARG A 170 3.67 -12.26 10.14
N LEU A 171 4.25 -11.09 10.40
CA LEU A 171 4.96 -10.33 9.38
C LEU A 171 6.21 -11.06 8.88
N ASP A 172 7.00 -11.66 9.77
CA ASP A 172 8.18 -12.46 9.40
C ASP A 172 7.78 -13.63 8.48
N GLY A 173 6.66 -14.30 8.77
CA GLY A 173 6.09 -15.32 7.91
C GLY A 173 5.71 -14.79 6.53
N LEU A 174 5.06 -13.62 6.45
CA LEU A 174 4.69 -13.01 5.18
C LEU A 174 5.90 -12.52 4.37
N VAL A 175 6.91 -11.95 5.03
CA VAL A 175 8.16 -11.51 4.37
C VAL A 175 8.83 -12.68 3.66
N ALA A 176 8.86 -13.86 4.28
CA ALA A 176 9.46 -15.07 3.69
C ALA A 176 8.75 -15.52 2.39
N HIS A 177 7.48 -15.15 2.22
CA HIS A 177 6.62 -15.47 1.07
C HIS A 177 6.34 -14.25 0.17
N SER A 178 7.11 -13.16 0.35
CA SER A 178 6.94 -11.94 -0.44
C SER A 178 8.08 -11.76 -1.44
N THR A 179 7.73 -11.46 -2.69
CA THR A 179 8.72 -11.09 -3.72
C THR A 179 9.30 -9.72 -3.42
N ILE A 180 8.44 -8.76 -3.05
CA ILE A 180 8.81 -7.38 -2.73
C ILE A 180 8.29 -7.03 -1.34
N VAL A 181 9.15 -6.48 -0.50
CA VAL A 181 8.74 -5.79 0.72
C VAL A 181 9.04 -4.31 0.57
N LYS A 182 8.01 -3.48 0.64
CA LYS A 182 8.17 -2.02 0.73
C LYS A 182 7.87 -1.61 2.17
N ALA A 183 8.78 -0.91 2.78
CA ALA A 183 8.63 -0.36 4.13
C ALA A 183 9.03 1.11 4.15
N SER A 184 8.52 1.88 5.10
CA SER A 184 9.06 3.20 5.41
C SER A 184 10.21 3.08 6.42
N GLU A 185 11.03 4.13 6.54
CA GLU A 185 12.00 4.24 7.62
C GLU A 185 11.33 4.06 9.00
N THR A 186 10.18 4.67 9.21
CA THR A 186 9.38 4.53 10.45
C THR A 186 8.91 3.09 10.69
N ASP A 187 8.55 2.34 9.64
CA ASP A 187 8.22 0.92 9.78
C ASP A 187 9.43 0.12 10.25
N LEU A 188 10.62 0.40 9.69
CA LEU A 188 11.86 -0.27 10.10
C LEU A 188 12.27 0.09 11.52
N GLU A 189 12.14 1.33 11.94
CA GLU A 189 12.36 1.76 13.33
C GLU A 189 11.46 1.00 14.31
N TRP A 190 10.20 0.78 13.96
CA TRP A 190 9.28 0.01 14.81
C TRP A 190 9.61 -1.48 14.84
N LEU A 191 10.00 -2.06 13.69
CA LEU A 191 10.35 -3.48 13.57
C LEU A 191 11.70 -3.80 14.22
N PHE A 192 12.69 -2.96 13.95
CA PHE A 192 14.10 -3.18 14.27
C PHE A 192 14.73 -1.90 14.85
N PRO A 193 14.34 -1.48 16.06
CA PRO A 193 14.73 -0.17 16.63
C PRO A 193 16.24 0.04 16.79
N GLU A 194 17.03 -1.05 16.75
CA GLU A 194 18.49 -1.00 16.88
C GLU A 194 19.22 -0.96 15.52
N LEU A 195 18.47 -1.00 14.40
CA LEU A 195 19.04 -1.05 13.05
C LEU A 195 18.72 0.25 12.29
N ASP A 196 19.67 0.68 11.47
CA ASP A 196 19.40 1.70 10.45
C ASP A 196 18.63 1.12 9.25
N SER A 197 18.23 1.98 8.32
CA SER A 197 17.44 1.58 7.16
C SER A 197 18.14 0.54 6.28
N GLU A 198 19.48 0.56 6.18
CA GLU A 198 20.24 -0.40 5.39
C GLU A 198 20.28 -1.77 6.06
N ALA A 199 20.60 -1.80 7.35
CA ALA A 199 20.62 -3.03 8.13
C ALA A 199 19.19 -3.63 8.28
N GLY A 200 18.17 -2.79 8.41
CA GLY A 200 16.77 -3.20 8.39
C GLY A 200 16.37 -3.84 7.06
N ALA A 201 16.79 -3.27 5.94
CA ALA A 201 16.57 -3.86 4.62
C ALA A 201 17.29 -5.22 4.49
N ASP A 202 18.52 -5.34 4.95
CA ASP A 202 19.26 -6.61 4.96
C ASP A 202 18.57 -7.67 5.82
N ARG A 203 17.96 -7.27 6.94
CA ARG A 203 17.19 -8.17 7.79
C ARG A 203 15.95 -8.71 7.06
N LEU A 204 15.22 -7.87 6.31
CA LEU A 204 14.08 -8.30 5.51
C LEU A 204 14.50 -9.23 4.35
N LEU A 205 15.64 -8.95 3.69
CA LEU A 205 16.21 -9.86 2.69
C LEU A 205 16.59 -11.21 3.31
N ALA A 206 17.18 -11.21 4.50
CA ALA A 206 17.54 -12.43 5.22
C ALA A 206 16.32 -13.27 5.66
N LEU A 207 15.15 -12.64 5.84
CA LEU A 207 13.88 -13.32 6.10
C LEU A 207 13.28 -13.96 4.84
N GLY A 208 13.73 -13.59 3.64
CA GLY A 208 13.30 -14.24 2.40
C GLY A 208 12.82 -13.31 1.29
N ALA A 209 12.62 -12.02 1.55
CA ALA A 209 12.25 -11.06 0.51
C ALA A 209 13.31 -11.04 -0.61
N ARG A 210 12.89 -10.94 -1.88
CA ARG A 210 13.82 -10.84 -3.03
C ARG A 210 14.27 -9.41 -3.30
N LEU A 211 13.38 -8.46 -3.07
CA LEU A 211 13.59 -7.03 -3.19
C LEU A 211 12.98 -6.31 -2.00
N VAL A 212 13.76 -5.45 -1.37
CA VAL A 212 13.31 -4.57 -0.31
C VAL A 212 13.42 -3.13 -0.78
N LEU A 213 12.35 -2.37 -0.62
CA LEU A 213 12.25 -0.96 -0.94
C LEU A 213 11.97 -0.18 0.35
N VAL A 214 12.85 0.73 0.71
CA VAL A 214 12.68 1.58 1.90
C VAL A 214 12.46 3.02 1.47
N THR A 215 11.30 3.58 1.77
CA THR A 215 11.02 4.99 1.53
C THR A 215 11.60 5.85 2.65
N LEU A 216 12.37 6.89 2.28
CA LEU A 216 13.14 7.78 3.16
C LEU A 216 12.60 9.23 3.14
N GLY A 217 11.30 9.39 2.88
CA GLY A 217 10.68 10.72 2.77
C GLY A 217 11.33 11.58 1.70
N ALA A 218 11.75 12.80 2.06
CA ALA A 218 12.39 13.74 1.14
C ALA A 218 13.74 13.25 0.60
N GLU A 219 14.41 12.32 1.27
CA GLU A 219 15.67 11.73 0.79
C GLU A 219 15.45 10.71 -0.35
N GLY A 220 14.21 10.33 -0.64
CA GLY A 220 13.86 9.41 -1.72
C GLY A 220 13.70 7.98 -1.26
N ALA A 221 14.42 7.02 -1.83
CA ALA A 221 14.27 5.62 -1.50
C ALA A 221 15.58 4.83 -1.62
N LEU A 222 15.70 3.81 -0.76
CA LEU A 222 16.69 2.74 -0.83
C LEU A 222 16.04 1.51 -1.46
N ALA A 223 16.71 0.87 -2.40
CA ALA A 223 16.35 -0.46 -2.89
C ALA A 223 17.50 -1.44 -2.65
N ALA A 224 17.19 -2.60 -2.10
CA ALA A 224 18.13 -3.66 -1.78
C ALA A 224 17.63 -5.01 -2.30
N SER A 225 18.49 -5.75 -2.97
CA SER A 225 18.28 -7.15 -3.39
C SER A 225 19.57 -7.94 -3.20
N SER A 226 19.57 -9.25 -3.47
CA SER A 226 20.78 -10.07 -3.32
C SER A 226 21.97 -9.48 -4.11
N GLY A 227 22.94 -8.92 -3.38
CA GLY A 227 24.19 -8.37 -3.94
C GLY A 227 24.04 -7.00 -4.63
N ARG A 228 22.89 -6.34 -4.57
CA ARG A 228 22.69 -4.98 -5.12
C ARG A 228 22.01 -4.07 -4.12
N ARG A 229 22.49 -2.83 -4.10
CA ARG A 229 21.89 -1.76 -3.30
C ARG A 229 22.02 -0.45 -4.07
N ILE A 230 20.95 0.32 -4.13
CA ILE A 230 20.91 1.63 -4.73
C ILE A 230 20.16 2.60 -3.82
N ARG A 231 20.51 3.88 -3.87
CA ARG A 231 19.73 4.98 -3.32
C ARG A 231 19.33 5.91 -4.46
N VAL A 232 18.09 6.31 -4.48
CA VAL A 232 17.53 7.23 -5.47
C VAL A 232 16.94 8.41 -4.73
N ALA A 233 17.40 9.61 -5.05
CA ALA A 233 16.87 10.83 -4.44
C ALA A 233 15.45 11.12 -4.95
N ALA A 234 14.60 11.65 -4.06
CA ALA A 234 13.30 12.16 -4.49
C ALA A 234 13.46 13.46 -5.28
N PRO A 235 12.59 13.74 -6.27
CA PRO A 235 12.49 15.08 -6.86
C PRO A 235 12.13 16.12 -5.79
N GLU A 236 12.76 17.29 -5.85
CA GLU A 236 12.40 18.41 -4.99
C GLU A 236 11.05 19.00 -5.42
N VAL A 237 10.09 19.02 -4.51
CA VAL A 237 8.74 19.53 -4.76
C VAL A 237 8.29 20.41 -3.60
N GLU A 238 7.34 21.30 -3.86
CA GLU A 238 6.62 21.99 -2.80
C GLU A 238 5.59 21.04 -2.20
N VAL A 239 5.83 20.60 -0.96
CA VAL A 239 4.98 19.65 -0.27
C VAL A 239 3.73 20.34 0.26
N VAL A 240 2.55 19.86 -0.18
CA VAL A 240 1.23 20.29 0.30
C VAL A 240 0.71 19.28 1.34
N ASP A 241 0.83 17.97 1.04
CA ASP A 241 0.38 16.88 1.90
C ASP A 241 1.20 15.63 1.61
N THR A 242 1.44 14.78 2.59
CA THR A 242 2.18 13.51 2.42
C THR A 242 1.28 12.27 2.43
N ILE A 243 -0.03 12.45 2.62
CA ILE A 243 -1.00 11.34 2.67
C ILE A 243 -1.00 10.62 1.31
N GLY A 244 -0.85 9.28 1.37
CA GLY A 244 -0.88 8.43 0.18
C GLY A 244 0.41 8.41 -0.66
N ALA A 245 1.46 9.15 -0.28
CA ALA A 245 2.74 9.13 -1.02
C ALA A 245 3.37 7.72 -1.04
N GLY A 246 3.37 7.02 0.09
CA GLY A 246 3.84 5.65 0.20
C GLY A 246 3.01 4.66 -0.64
N ASP A 247 1.68 4.85 -0.65
CA ASP A 247 0.75 4.04 -1.45
C ASP A 247 0.99 4.26 -2.95
N ALA A 248 1.20 5.52 -3.35
CA ALA A 248 1.52 5.92 -4.72
C ALA A 248 2.90 5.40 -5.17
N PHE A 249 3.90 5.39 -4.27
CA PHE A 249 5.20 4.78 -4.52
C PHE A 249 5.07 3.28 -4.81
N GLY A 250 4.38 2.53 -3.94
CA GLY A 250 4.15 1.10 -4.12
C GLY A 250 3.38 0.79 -5.40
N ALA A 251 2.35 1.58 -5.71
CA ALA A 251 1.61 1.49 -6.97
C ALA A 251 2.51 1.73 -8.19
N ALA A 252 3.39 2.72 -8.14
CA ALA A 252 4.30 3.03 -9.23
C ALA A 252 5.30 1.91 -9.48
N VAL A 253 5.84 1.27 -8.43
CA VAL A 253 6.69 0.08 -8.55
C VAL A 253 5.96 -1.02 -9.32
N LEU A 254 4.73 -1.36 -8.93
CA LEU A 254 3.96 -2.40 -9.60
C LEU A 254 3.55 -2.03 -11.03
N ALA A 255 3.23 -0.74 -11.27
CA ALA A 255 2.93 -0.24 -12.62
C ALA A 255 4.15 -0.30 -13.54
N TRP A 256 5.33 0.07 -13.04
CA TRP A 256 6.58 -0.04 -13.80
C TRP A 256 6.89 -1.50 -14.15
N LEU A 257 6.76 -2.42 -13.19
CA LEU A 257 6.96 -3.85 -13.43
C LEU A 257 5.94 -4.43 -14.41
N HIS A 258 4.70 -3.94 -14.40
CA HIS A 258 3.69 -4.30 -15.40
C HIS A 258 4.11 -3.89 -16.81
N ASP A 259 4.52 -2.65 -16.98
CA ASP A 259 4.92 -2.08 -18.28
C ASP A 259 6.13 -2.79 -18.89
N HIS A 260 7.01 -3.32 -18.03
CA HIS A 260 8.22 -4.05 -18.43
C HIS A 260 8.04 -5.59 -18.43
N ALA A 261 6.80 -6.09 -18.31
CA ALA A 261 6.47 -7.52 -18.25
C ALA A 261 7.24 -8.30 -17.15
N SER A 262 7.56 -7.64 -16.04
CA SER A 262 8.41 -8.16 -14.95
C SER A 262 7.62 -8.53 -13.68
N LEU A 263 6.27 -8.61 -13.75
CA LEU A 263 5.43 -9.08 -12.64
C LEU A 263 5.50 -10.61 -12.48
N ARG A 264 6.57 -11.09 -11.84
CA ARG A 264 6.83 -12.53 -11.65
C ARG A 264 7.35 -12.80 -10.24
N ALA A 265 7.02 -14.00 -9.70
CA ALA A 265 7.48 -14.42 -8.37
C ALA A 265 9.01 -14.53 -8.30
N ASP A 266 9.68 -14.90 -9.41
CA ASP A 266 11.14 -15.01 -9.53
C ASP A 266 11.81 -13.70 -9.97
N LEU A 267 11.24 -12.53 -9.59
CA LEU A 267 11.71 -11.20 -9.96
C LEU A 267 13.24 -11.09 -9.86
N ALA A 268 13.85 -10.64 -10.93
CA ALA A 268 15.25 -10.26 -10.98
C ALA A 268 15.39 -9.03 -11.88
N LEU A 269 15.93 -7.95 -11.34
CA LEU A 269 16.18 -6.69 -12.04
C LEU A 269 17.69 -6.45 -12.09
N ASP A 270 18.19 -5.92 -13.19
CA ASP A 270 19.54 -5.41 -13.24
C ASP A 270 19.66 -4.03 -12.55
N HIS A 271 20.85 -3.41 -12.61
CA HIS A 271 21.07 -2.13 -11.93
C HIS A 271 20.23 -0.99 -12.55
N ASP A 272 20.19 -0.93 -13.86
CA ASP A 272 19.55 0.16 -14.61
C ASP A 272 18.02 0.03 -14.53
N GLU A 273 17.50 -1.19 -14.58
CA GLU A 273 16.08 -1.49 -14.36
C GLU A 273 15.65 -1.09 -12.94
N LEU A 274 16.44 -1.46 -11.94
CA LEU A 274 16.15 -1.13 -10.54
C LEU A 274 16.19 0.39 -10.33
N GLN A 275 17.20 1.08 -10.87
CA GLN A 275 17.33 2.53 -10.82
C GLN A 275 16.13 3.21 -11.50
N SER A 276 15.75 2.77 -12.69
CA SER A 276 14.62 3.32 -13.46
C SER A 276 13.30 3.13 -12.70
N MET A 277 13.05 1.94 -12.18
CA MET A 277 11.84 1.61 -11.41
C MET A 277 11.71 2.50 -10.17
N VAL A 278 12.78 2.62 -9.38
CA VAL A 278 12.75 3.40 -8.13
C VAL A 278 12.66 4.90 -8.44
N SER A 279 13.33 5.39 -9.48
CA SER A 279 13.20 6.79 -9.92
C SER A 279 11.76 7.12 -10.34
N PHE A 280 11.11 6.24 -11.10
CA PHE A 280 9.70 6.39 -11.46
C PHE A 280 8.80 6.40 -10.23
N ALA A 281 9.04 5.52 -9.26
CA ALA A 281 8.26 5.46 -8.03
C ALA A 281 8.44 6.72 -7.16
N CYS A 282 9.66 7.24 -7.03
CA CYS A 282 9.93 8.51 -6.35
C CYS A 282 9.22 9.68 -7.04
N LEU A 283 9.21 9.73 -8.37
CA LEU A 283 8.51 10.78 -9.12
C LEU A 283 7.01 10.77 -8.84
N VAL A 284 6.36 9.60 -8.92
CA VAL A 284 4.92 9.47 -8.68
C VAL A 284 4.56 9.86 -7.24
N ALA A 285 5.37 9.43 -6.26
CA ALA A 285 5.20 9.80 -4.85
C ALA A 285 5.37 11.31 -4.64
N ALA A 286 6.40 11.93 -5.22
CA ALA A 286 6.66 13.36 -5.12
C ALA A 286 5.50 14.18 -5.70
N ILE A 287 4.98 13.83 -6.88
CA ILE A 287 3.81 14.51 -7.47
C ILE A 287 2.58 14.34 -6.57
N THR A 288 2.38 13.19 -5.94
CA THR A 288 1.28 13.00 -4.97
C THR A 288 1.41 13.98 -3.82
N CYS A 289 2.63 14.23 -3.31
CA CYS A 289 2.87 15.18 -2.23
C CYS A 289 2.56 16.64 -2.59
N THR A 290 2.44 17.00 -3.87
CA THR A 290 2.06 18.38 -4.28
C THR A 290 0.55 18.64 -4.21
N ARG A 291 -0.25 17.67 -3.74
CA ARG A 291 -1.72 17.71 -3.74
C ARG A 291 -2.27 17.46 -2.35
N VAL A 292 -3.49 17.93 -2.09
CA VAL A 292 -4.19 17.68 -0.83
C VAL A 292 -4.74 16.26 -0.80
N GLY A 293 -4.44 15.49 0.23
CA GLY A 293 -4.90 14.12 0.43
C GLY A 293 -4.25 13.13 -0.55
N ALA A 294 -4.69 11.87 -0.50
CA ALA A 294 -4.19 10.81 -1.38
C ALA A 294 -4.72 10.96 -2.82
N ASP A 295 -4.15 11.90 -3.57
CA ASP A 295 -4.52 12.18 -4.96
C ASP A 295 -3.37 11.89 -5.94
N PRO A 296 -3.11 10.60 -6.26
CA PRO A 296 -2.01 10.19 -7.14
C PRO A 296 -2.23 10.69 -8.58
N PRO A 297 -1.14 10.97 -9.32
CA PRO A 297 -1.23 11.46 -10.69
C PRO A 297 -1.79 10.40 -11.66
N TRP A 298 -2.42 10.88 -12.73
CA TRP A 298 -2.70 10.06 -13.90
C TRP A 298 -1.44 9.89 -14.75
N ARG A 299 -1.33 8.78 -15.48
CA ARG A 299 -0.20 8.51 -16.38
C ARG A 299 0.13 9.70 -17.32
N ARG A 300 -0.88 10.35 -17.89
CA ARG A 300 -0.71 11.51 -18.77
C ARG A 300 -0.03 12.69 -18.11
N GLU A 301 -0.27 12.88 -16.80
CA GLU A 301 0.28 14.03 -16.06
C GLU A 301 1.78 13.86 -15.77
N LEU A 302 2.29 12.62 -15.80
CA LEU A 302 3.70 12.34 -15.59
C LEU A 302 4.55 12.91 -16.74
N ALA A 303 4.10 12.78 -17.99
CA ALA A 303 4.81 13.30 -19.16
C ALA A 303 4.85 14.85 -19.23
N GLU A 304 3.92 15.50 -18.54
CA GLU A 304 3.81 16.97 -18.46
C GLU A 304 4.48 17.52 -17.19
N SER A 305 5.01 16.66 -16.35
CA SER A 305 5.63 17.04 -15.08
C SER A 305 6.97 17.73 -15.30
N PRO A 306 7.26 18.86 -14.62
CA PRO A 306 8.55 19.51 -14.68
C PRO A 306 9.69 18.68 -14.07
N TRP A 307 9.36 17.57 -13.41
CA TRP A 307 10.30 16.65 -12.78
C TRP A 307 10.47 15.33 -13.56
N ALA A 308 9.81 15.18 -14.75
CA ALA A 308 9.87 13.97 -15.59
C ALA A 308 11.21 13.82 -16.32
#